data_11eaac14d92a232140225fd9c925a915
#
_entry.id   11eaac14d92a232140225fd9c925a915
#
_cell.length_a   1.000
_cell.length_b   1.000
_cell.length_c   1.000
_cell.angle_alpha   90.00
_cell.angle_beta   90.00
_cell.angle_gamma   90.00
#
_symmetry.space_group_name_H-M   'P 1'
#
loop_
_entity.id
_entity.type
_entity.pdbx_description
1 polymer ?
#
loop_
_entity_poly.entity_id
_entity_poly.type
_entity_poly.pdbx_seq_one_letter_code
_entity_poly.pdbx_strand_id
1 'polypeptide(L)'
;MSQLGVLVLVSTSTGRYGLGGAAAGVLAIANAVGSPLAGALADRIGQRPVVLVQSLVGAVGLAGIVLVVHLEAPNLLIFTAAAVAGFAMPQVGPLARVRWRPITQDEGDQRRLVDAAFSYEGAADEASFVLGPATIGVLALLAEPAGALLAAAVLLAVFGSWFAIHPTSALVAKSSISGGAGSGALWTVVFAVLVFAQFCIGMIFGSVQTGTTVLATAAGHAGVAGLIHATLGIGSVIAGLASTALPERILYATRMLVAALGLLLLSSPLLLVDTVPALVGVIALLGFAVAPYMISNFALAGILVPLHRVGTAMTLLAGATGVGYAVGASIAGRLADEHGHTAAFAVTVSAAGLAVLLALIANKALREARPVSA
;
A
#
# COMPACT_ATOMS: atom_id res chain seq x y z
N MET A 1 -3.18 -9.21 -5.09
CA MET A 1 -3.43 -10.26 -6.11
C MET A 1 -2.14 -10.80 -6.73
N SER A 2 -1.36 -9.99 -7.47
CA SER A 2 -0.22 -10.47 -8.30
C SER A 2 0.86 -11.22 -7.52
N GLN A 3 1.31 -10.71 -6.37
CA GLN A 3 2.34 -11.37 -5.55
C GLN A 3 1.92 -12.76 -5.08
N LEU A 4 0.69 -12.88 -4.55
CA LEU A 4 0.15 -14.15 -4.10
C LEU A 4 -0.06 -15.11 -5.28
N GLY A 5 -0.57 -14.61 -6.42
CA GLY A 5 -0.75 -15.40 -7.63
C GLY A 5 0.56 -15.99 -8.15
N VAL A 6 1.63 -15.19 -8.17
CA VAL A 6 2.98 -15.65 -8.57
C VAL A 6 3.52 -16.68 -7.58
N LEU A 7 3.40 -16.43 -6.28
CA LEU A 7 3.82 -17.37 -5.25
C LEU A 7 3.12 -18.73 -5.43
N VAL A 8 1.79 -18.72 -5.52
CA VAL A 8 0.99 -19.94 -5.63
C VAL A 8 1.32 -20.68 -6.93
N LEU A 9 1.32 -19.99 -8.09
CA LEU A 9 1.61 -20.60 -9.37
C LEU A 9 2.99 -21.27 -9.37
N VAL A 10 4.05 -20.52 -9.04
CA VAL A 10 5.43 -21.03 -9.11
C VAL A 10 5.63 -22.16 -8.09
N SER A 11 5.08 -22.04 -6.87
CA SER A 11 5.21 -23.08 -5.84
C SER A 11 4.52 -24.37 -6.23
N THR A 12 3.29 -24.29 -6.75
CA THR A 12 2.50 -25.49 -7.13
C THR A 12 3.06 -26.17 -8.36
N SER A 13 3.49 -25.39 -9.37
CA SER A 13 4.02 -25.96 -10.63
C SER A 13 5.41 -26.56 -10.48
N THR A 14 6.26 -25.99 -9.61
CA THR A 14 7.65 -26.47 -9.44
C THR A 14 7.84 -27.38 -8.22
N GLY A 15 6.83 -27.51 -7.35
CA GLY A 15 6.95 -28.20 -6.06
C GLY A 15 7.90 -27.51 -5.07
N ARG A 16 8.33 -26.26 -5.33
CA ARG A 16 9.36 -25.55 -4.57
C ARG A 16 8.84 -24.23 -4.02
N TYR A 17 8.39 -24.22 -2.77
CA TYR A 17 7.88 -23.01 -2.10
C TYR A 17 8.91 -21.88 -2.04
N GLY A 18 10.19 -22.21 -1.82
CA GLY A 18 11.27 -21.23 -1.82
C GLY A 18 11.43 -20.48 -3.16
N LEU A 19 11.21 -21.17 -4.28
CA LEU A 19 11.27 -20.53 -5.61
C LEU A 19 10.08 -19.60 -5.83
N GLY A 20 8.87 -20.02 -5.42
CA GLY A 20 7.66 -19.20 -5.48
C GLY A 20 7.79 -17.93 -4.62
N GLY A 21 8.30 -18.08 -3.39
CA GLY A 21 8.58 -16.97 -2.50
C GLY A 21 9.61 -16.00 -3.07
N ALA A 22 10.71 -16.52 -3.66
CA ALA A 22 11.73 -15.70 -4.31
C ALA A 22 11.16 -14.93 -5.52
N ALA A 23 10.35 -15.57 -6.37
CA ALA A 23 9.71 -14.91 -7.51
C ALA A 23 8.75 -13.78 -7.08
N ALA A 24 7.92 -14.02 -6.06
CA ALA A 24 7.07 -13.01 -5.47
C ALA A 24 7.87 -11.86 -4.82
N GLY A 25 9.01 -12.19 -4.19
CA GLY A 25 9.94 -11.22 -3.63
C GLY A 25 10.59 -10.33 -4.69
N VAL A 26 11.04 -10.91 -5.81
CA VAL A 26 11.59 -10.16 -6.95
C VAL A 26 10.54 -9.20 -7.52
N LEU A 27 9.29 -9.67 -7.70
CA LEU A 27 8.18 -8.81 -8.14
C LEU A 27 7.96 -7.64 -7.18
N ALA A 28 7.96 -7.90 -5.88
CA ALA A 28 7.76 -6.87 -4.86
C ALA A 28 8.88 -5.82 -4.86
N ILE A 29 10.14 -6.26 -4.91
CA ILE A 29 11.30 -5.36 -4.94
C ILE A 29 11.30 -4.53 -6.22
N ALA A 30 11.04 -5.16 -7.38
CA ALA A 30 10.96 -4.46 -8.65
C ALA A 30 9.84 -3.40 -8.65
N ASN A 31 8.69 -3.69 -8.03
CA ASN A 31 7.61 -2.72 -7.85
C ASN A 31 8.03 -1.57 -6.93
N ALA A 32 8.69 -1.86 -5.82
CA ALA A 32 9.15 -0.82 -4.89
C ALA A 32 10.13 0.18 -5.55
N VAL A 33 10.94 -0.30 -6.52
CA VAL A 33 11.85 0.56 -7.31
C VAL A 33 11.11 1.24 -8.46
N GLY A 34 10.25 0.52 -9.18
CA GLY A 34 9.53 1.02 -10.36
C GLY A 34 8.50 2.10 -10.03
N SER A 35 7.81 1.97 -8.89
CA SER A 35 6.72 2.88 -8.49
C SER A 35 7.14 4.35 -8.40
N PRO A 36 8.21 4.74 -7.67
CA PRO A 36 8.63 6.14 -7.59
C PRO A 36 9.13 6.69 -8.94
N LEU A 37 9.80 5.85 -9.73
CA LEU A 37 10.29 6.22 -11.05
C LEU A 37 9.13 6.50 -12.01
N ALA A 38 8.10 5.65 -11.99
CA ALA A 38 6.90 5.85 -12.76
C ALA A 38 6.11 7.08 -12.29
N GLY A 39 6.04 7.33 -10.98
CA GLY A 39 5.45 8.55 -10.43
C GLY A 39 6.16 9.80 -10.93
N ALA A 40 7.49 9.82 -10.88
CA ALA A 40 8.30 10.93 -11.39
C ALA A 40 8.15 11.11 -12.91
N LEU A 41 8.03 10.02 -13.65
CA LEU A 41 7.79 10.07 -15.09
C LEU A 41 6.36 10.59 -15.39
N ALA A 42 5.37 10.15 -14.62
CA ALA A 42 3.99 10.62 -14.75
C ALA A 42 3.87 12.12 -14.45
N ASP A 43 4.62 12.65 -13.50
CA ASP A 43 4.69 14.09 -13.22
C ASP A 43 5.28 14.88 -14.42
N ARG A 44 6.21 14.29 -15.18
CA ARG A 44 6.87 14.93 -16.32
C ARG A 44 6.06 14.89 -17.62
N ILE A 45 5.63 13.69 -18.02
CA ILE A 45 4.98 13.48 -19.33
C ILE A 45 3.46 13.26 -19.24
N GLY A 46 2.92 13.23 -18.01
CA GLY A 46 1.51 12.99 -17.70
C GLY A 46 1.22 11.53 -17.34
N GLN A 47 0.13 11.32 -16.62
CA GLN A 47 -0.24 9.99 -16.10
C GLN A 47 -0.66 9.03 -17.23
N ARG A 48 -1.35 9.53 -18.27
CA ARG A 48 -1.93 8.69 -19.33
C ARG A 48 -0.92 7.75 -20.00
N PRO A 49 0.19 8.23 -20.62
CA PRO A 49 1.13 7.35 -21.29
C PRO A 49 1.84 6.41 -20.32
N VAL A 50 2.20 6.89 -19.13
CA VAL A 50 2.95 6.09 -18.14
C VAL A 50 2.11 4.93 -17.62
N VAL A 51 0.90 5.20 -17.15
CA VAL A 51 0.01 4.17 -16.59
C VAL A 51 -0.44 3.19 -17.68
N LEU A 52 -0.68 3.66 -18.91
CA LEU A 52 -1.03 2.77 -20.02
C LEU A 52 0.09 1.78 -20.32
N VAL A 53 1.33 2.26 -20.46
CA VAL A 53 2.50 1.39 -20.70
C VAL A 53 2.71 0.45 -19.53
N GLN A 54 2.63 0.94 -18.28
CA GLN A 54 2.75 0.10 -17.11
C GLN A 54 1.69 -1.01 -17.07
N SER A 55 0.43 -0.69 -17.33
CA SER A 55 -0.67 -1.66 -17.31
C SER A 55 -0.48 -2.77 -18.34
N LEU A 56 -0.07 -2.41 -19.56
CA LEU A 56 0.15 -3.37 -20.63
C LEU A 56 1.42 -4.21 -20.41
N VAL A 57 2.54 -3.57 -20.09
CA VAL A 57 3.82 -4.27 -19.82
C VAL A 57 3.70 -5.14 -18.57
N GLY A 58 3.05 -4.65 -17.51
CA GLY A 58 2.79 -5.43 -16.30
C GLY A 58 1.92 -6.65 -16.56
N ALA A 59 0.86 -6.49 -17.36
CA ALA A 59 -0.01 -7.60 -17.76
C ALA A 59 0.74 -8.64 -18.62
N VAL A 60 1.53 -8.20 -19.59
CA VAL A 60 2.41 -9.07 -20.39
C VAL A 60 3.43 -9.78 -19.50
N GLY A 61 4.01 -9.09 -18.51
CA GLY A 61 4.92 -9.68 -17.55
C GLY A 61 4.26 -10.79 -16.71
N LEU A 62 3.03 -10.55 -16.21
CA LEU A 62 2.27 -11.58 -15.48
C LEU A 62 1.93 -12.78 -16.36
N ALA A 63 1.47 -12.56 -17.59
CA ALA A 63 1.22 -13.63 -18.55
C ALA A 63 2.53 -14.35 -18.94
N GLY A 64 3.63 -13.61 -19.04
CA GLY A 64 4.96 -14.15 -19.28
C GLY A 64 5.42 -15.12 -18.18
N ILE A 65 5.12 -14.83 -16.91
CA ILE A 65 5.41 -15.76 -15.80
C ILE A 65 4.66 -17.09 -16.02
N VAL A 66 3.38 -17.03 -16.39
CA VAL A 66 2.58 -18.24 -16.68
C VAL A 66 3.21 -19.03 -17.80
N LEU A 67 3.58 -18.37 -18.91
CA LEU A 67 4.20 -19.01 -20.06
C LEU A 67 5.54 -19.67 -19.71
N VAL A 68 6.42 -18.95 -18.99
CA VAL A 68 7.75 -19.43 -18.60
C VAL A 68 7.65 -20.63 -17.65
N VAL A 69 6.70 -20.61 -16.74
CA VAL A 69 6.43 -21.73 -15.82
C VAL A 69 5.87 -22.94 -16.60
N HIS A 70 4.95 -22.71 -17.53
CA HIS A 70 4.36 -23.78 -18.36
C HIS A 70 5.38 -24.46 -19.29
N LEU A 71 6.37 -23.68 -19.76
CA LEU A 71 7.46 -24.20 -20.61
C LEU A 71 8.59 -24.83 -19.78
N GLU A 72 8.46 -24.95 -18.48
CA GLU A 72 9.49 -25.47 -17.56
C GLU A 72 10.86 -24.78 -17.76
N ALA A 73 10.83 -23.49 -18.11
CA ALA A 73 12.02 -22.73 -18.45
C ALA A 73 12.92 -22.48 -17.23
N PRO A 74 14.21 -22.12 -17.44
CA PRO A 74 15.14 -21.86 -16.35
C PRO A 74 14.60 -20.80 -15.36
N ASN A 75 14.87 -20.99 -14.07
CA ASN A 75 14.42 -20.10 -12.98
C ASN A 75 14.74 -18.62 -13.24
N LEU A 76 15.84 -18.33 -13.94
CA LEU A 76 16.22 -16.95 -14.30
C LEU A 76 15.14 -16.25 -15.13
N LEU A 77 14.47 -16.96 -16.03
CA LEU A 77 13.37 -16.40 -16.84
C LEU A 77 12.13 -16.12 -16.00
N ILE A 78 11.85 -16.95 -14.98
CA ILE A 78 10.76 -16.70 -14.01
C ILE A 78 11.05 -15.40 -13.26
N PHE A 79 12.28 -15.21 -12.74
CA PHE A 79 12.67 -14.01 -12.04
C PHE A 79 12.67 -12.77 -12.95
N THR A 80 13.11 -12.92 -14.20
CA THR A 80 13.10 -11.81 -15.17
C THR A 80 11.65 -11.37 -15.47
N ALA A 81 10.76 -12.30 -15.74
CA ALA A 81 9.35 -12.01 -15.98
C ALA A 81 8.69 -11.38 -14.73
N ALA A 82 9.01 -11.88 -13.53
CA ALA A 82 8.54 -11.31 -12.26
C ALA A 82 9.08 -9.88 -12.04
N ALA A 83 10.34 -9.62 -12.36
CA ALA A 83 10.94 -8.30 -12.29
C ALA A 83 10.27 -7.32 -13.26
N VAL A 84 10.03 -7.72 -14.51
CA VAL A 84 9.32 -6.91 -15.51
C VAL A 84 7.90 -6.60 -15.05
N ALA A 85 7.15 -7.63 -14.61
CA ALA A 85 5.79 -7.45 -14.10
C ALA A 85 5.75 -6.51 -12.91
N GLY A 86 6.65 -6.69 -11.93
CA GLY A 86 6.72 -5.86 -10.73
C GLY A 86 7.11 -4.41 -11.03
N PHE A 87 8.15 -4.20 -11.84
CA PHE A 87 8.61 -2.86 -12.21
C PHE A 87 7.54 -2.06 -12.97
N ALA A 88 6.76 -2.73 -13.80
CA ALA A 88 5.67 -2.15 -14.58
C ALA A 88 4.32 -2.15 -13.85
N MET A 89 4.23 -2.49 -12.56
CA MET A 89 2.97 -2.48 -11.83
C MET A 89 2.53 -1.04 -11.53
N PRO A 90 1.38 -0.55 -12.08
CA PRO A 90 0.93 0.81 -11.87
C PRO A 90 0.42 1.01 -10.43
N GLN A 91 0.73 2.16 -9.86
CA GLN A 91 0.25 2.58 -8.54
C GLN A 91 -1.06 3.37 -8.70
N VAL A 92 -2.17 2.69 -8.99
CA VAL A 92 -3.45 3.32 -9.31
C VAL A 92 -3.96 4.17 -8.15
N GLY A 93 -4.00 3.65 -6.92
CA GLY A 93 -4.48 4.39 -5.74
C GLY A 93 -3.71 5.70 -5.48
N PRO A 94 -2.37 5.68 -5.38
CA PRO A 94 -1.56 6.90 -5.29
C PRO A 94 -1.82 7.91 -6.42
N LEU A 95 -1.91 7.44 -7.67
CA LEU A 95 -2.14 8.31 -8.83
C LEU A 95 -3.59 8.82 -8.92
N ALA A 96 -4.57 8.08 -8.42
CA ALA A 96 -5.96 8.55 -8.28
C ALA A 96 -6.04 9.72 -7.30
N ARG A 97 -5.34 9.66 -6.17
CA ARG A 97 -5.28 10.75 -5.18
C ARG A 97 -4.78 12.07 -5.78
N VAL A 98 -3.88 12.00 -6.76
CA VAL A 98 -3.38 13.19 -7.49
C VAL A 98 -4.48 13.85 -8.31
N ARG A 99 -5.46 13.09 -8.83
CA ARG A 99 -6.54 13.60 -9.68
C ARG A 99 -7.63 14.36 -8.92
N TRP A 100 -7.81 14.08 -7.63
CA TRP A 100 -8.93 14.64 -6.86
C TRP A 100 -8.88 16.15 -6.70
N ARG A 101 -7.68 16.74 -6.51
CA ARG A 101 -7.55 18.21 -6.42
C ARG A 101 -7.97 18.95 -7.69
N PRO A 102 -7.46 18.56 -8.88
CA PRO A 102 -7.93 19.18 -10.13
C PRO A 102 -9.42 18.94 -10.41
N ILE A 103 -9.97 17.79 -10.02
CA ILE A 103 -11.39 17.48 -10.21
C ILE A 103 -12.27 18.44 -9.40
N THR A 104 -11.83 18.83 -8.21
CA THR A 104 -12.59 19.62 -7.25
C THR A 104 -12.18 21.08 -7.20
N GLN A 105 -11.33 21.57 -8.14
CA GLN A 105 -10.73 22.91 -8.05
C GLN A 105 -11.75 24.05 -8.08
N ASP A 106 -12.87 23.89 -8.79
CA ASP A 106 -13.90 24.92 -8.96
C ASP A 106 -15.01 24.82 -7.90
N GLU A 107 -14.89 23.88 -6.94
CA GLU A 107 -15.90 23.65 -5.90
C GLU A 107 -15.61 24.48 -4.65
N GLY A 108 -16.64 25.14 -4.09
CA GLY A 108 -16.50 25.97 -2.90
C GLY A 108 -15.99 25.20 -1.66
N ASP A 109 -16.33 23.93 -1.56
CA ASP A 109 -15.95 23.03 -0.46
C ASP A 109 -14.80 22.07 -0.84
N GLN A 110 -13.85 22.50 -1.68
CA GLN A 110 -12.77 21.67 -2.23
C GLN A 110 -12.09 20.82 -1.15
N ARG A 111 -11.75 21.40 0.00
CA ARG A 111 -11.06 20.65 1.07
C ARG A 111 -11.87 19.47 1.55
N ARG A 112 -13.16 19.66 1.80
CA ARG A 112 -14.09 18.61 2.25
C ARG A 112 -14.23 17.50 1.22
N LEU A 113 -14.30 17.86 -0.08
CA LEU A 113 -14.39 16.90 -1.17
C LEU A 113 -13.10 16.08 -1.33
N VAL A 114 -11.94 16.71 -1.18
CA VAL A 114 -10.64 16.00 -1.19
C VAL A 114 -10.50 15.07 0.00
N ASP A 115 -10.94 15.49 1.21
CA ASP A 115 -10.96 14.63 2.40
C ASP A 115 -11.85 13.40 2.20
N ALA A 116 -13.05 13.60 1.65
CA ALA A 116 -13.97 12.51 1.33
C ALA A 116 -13.38 11.55 0.28
N ALA A 117 -12.74 12.10 -0.76
CA ALA A 117 -12.08 11.32 -1.79
C ALA A 117 -10.92 10.48 -1.23
N PHE A 118 -10.09 11.06 -0.36
CA PHE A 118 -8.99 10.31 0.27
C PHE A 118 -9.48 9.24 1.22
N SER A 119 -10.62 9.48 1.89
CA SER A 119 -11.27 8.47 2.72
C SER A 119 -11.81 7.32 1.88
N TYR A 120 -12.42 7.63 0.72
CA TYR A 120 -12.85 6.62 -0.25
C TYR A 120 -11.68 5.79 -0.79
N GLU A 121 -10.58 6.46 -1.19
CA GLU A 121 -9.37 5.77 -1.66
C GLU A 121 -8.76 4.87 -0.58
N GLY A 122 -8.75 5.33 0.67
CA GLY A 122 -8.31 4.52 1.81
C GLY A 122 -9.17 3.26 1.99
N ALA A 123 -10.51 3.41 1.93
CA ALA A 123 -11.43 2.29 2.01
C ALA A 123 -11.27 1.31 0.83
N ALA A 124 -11.04 1.84 -0.39
CA ALA A 124 -10.79 1.03 -1.58
C ALA A 124 -9.46 0.25 -1.49
N ASP A 125 -8.41 0.87 -0.95
CA ASP A 125 -7.14 0.19 -0.69
C ASP A 125 -7.33 -0.98 0.29
N GLU A 126 -8.00 -0.75 1.43
CA GLU A 126 -8.29 -1.81 2.42
C GLU A 126 -9.15 -2.93 1.81
N ALA A 127 -10.19 -2.58 1.07
CA ALA A 127 -11.01 -3.57 0.38
C ALA A 127 -10.16 -4.40 -0.62
N SER A 128 -9.21 -3.79 -1.30
CA SER A 128 -8.32 -4.45 -2.24
C SER A 128 -7.36 -5.44 -1.55
N PHE A 129 -6.90 -5.14 -0.34
CA PHE A 129 -6.08 -6.06 0.46
C PHE A 129 -6.85 -7.31 0.89
N VAL A 130 -8.15 -7.21 1.09
CA VAL A 130 -9.03 -8.34 1.45
C VAL A 130 -9.48 -9.10 0.21
N LEU A 131 -10.07 -8.36 -0.76
CA LEU A 131 -10.67 -8.96 -1.95
C LEU A 131 -9.61 -9.53 -2.91
N GLY A 132 -8.42 -8.94 -2.95
CA GLY A 132 -7.34 -9.38 -3.81
C GLY A 132 -6.92 -10.84 -3.57
N PRO A 133 -6.46 -11.21 -2.38
CA PRO A 133 -6.15 -12.59 -2.03
C PRO A 133 -7.36 -13.54 -2.15
N ALA A 134 -8.54 -13.11 -1.71
CA ALA A 134 -9.76 -13.91 -1.82
C ALA A 134 -10.10 -14.24 -3.27
N THR A 135 -10.02 -13.27 -4.17
CA THR A 135 -10.28 -13.48 -5.61
C THR A 135 -9.27 -14.44 -6.22
N ILE A 136 -7.97 -14.30 -5.89
CA ILE A 136 -6.94 -15.24 -6.37
C ILE A 136 -7.21 -16.65 -5.85
N GLY A 137 -7.58 -16.79 -4.56
CA GLY A 137 -7.90 -18.09 -3.99
C GLY A 137 -9.08 -18.77 -4.70
N VAL A 138 -10.17 -18.04 -4.91
CA VAL A 138 -11.34 -18.56 -5.64
C VAL A 138 -11.02 -18.90 -7.09
N LEU A 139 -10.31 -18.02 -7.79
CA LEU A 139 -9.92 -18.27 -9.20
C LEU A 139 -8.95 -19.43 -9.32
N ALA A 140 -8.02 -19.61 -8.36
CA ALA A 140 -7.11 -20.74 -8.36
C ALA A 140 -7.83 -22.09 -8.14
N LEU A 141 -8.95 -22.10 -7.43
CA LEU A 141 -9.80 -23.28 -7.28
C LEU A 141 -10.62 -23.58 -8.55
N LEU A 142 -11.07 -22.54 -9.26
CA LEU A 142 -11.94 -22.69 -10.44
C LEU A 142 -11.18 -22.86 -11.76
N ALA A 143 -10.02 -22.23 -11.88
CA ALA A 143 -9.28 -22.12 -13.16
C ALA A 143 -7.78 -22.40 -13.00
N GLU A 144 -7.40 -23.14 -11.97
CA GLU A 144 -6.01 -23.41 -11.58
C GLU A 144 -5.18 -22.13 -11.27
N PRO A 145 -4.01 -22.21 -10.65
CA PRO A 145 -3.17 -21.04 -10.35
C PRO A 145 -2.76 -20.24 -11.58
N ALA A 146 -2.57 -20.90 -12.73
CA ALA A 146 -2.26 -20.23 -13.99
C ALA A 146 -3.41 -19.33 -14.47
N GLY A 147 -4.65 -19.85 -14.44
CA GLY A 147 -5.85 -19.11 -14.80
C GLY A 147 -6.09 -17.92 -13.87
N ALA A 148 -5.83 -18.08 -12.57
CA ALA A 148 -5.94 -16.99 -11.61
C ALA A 148 -4.95 -15.84 -11.91
N LEU A 149 -3.71 -16.16 -12.27
CA LEU A 149 -2.70 -15.14 -12.62
C LEU A 149 -2.98 -14.49 -13.97
N LEU A 150 -3.49 -15.25 -14.95
CA LEU A 150 -3.95 -14.70 -16.24
C LEU A 150 -5.15 -13.78 -16.06
N ALA A 151 -6.11 -14.13 -15.20
CA ALA A 151 -7.22 -13.23 -14.85
C ALA A 151 -6.72 -11.94 -14.23
N ALA A 152 -5.74 -12.00 -13.34
CA ALA A 152 -5.09 -10.79 -12.77
C ALA A 152 -4.41 -9.95 -13.88
N ALA A 153 -3.75 -10.58 -14.85
CA ALA A 153 -3.15 -9.88 -15.99
C ALA A 153 -4.22 -9.19 -16.87
N VAL A 154 -5.32 -9.87 -17.16
CA VAL A 154 -6.44 -9.29 -17.93
C VAL A 154 -7.08 -8.12 -17.18
N LEU A 155 -7.37 -8.28 -15.89
CA LEU A 155 -7.92 -7.19 -15.07
C LEU A 155 -6.97 -5.99 -15.04
N LEU A 156 -5.66 -6.21 -14.91
CA LEU A 156 -4.67 -5.15 -14.97
C LEU A 156 -4.66 -4.44 -16.32
N ALA A 157 -4.65 -5.20 -17.42
CA ALA A 157 -4.66 -4.64 -18.78
C ALA A 157 -5.92 -3.82 -19.03
N VAL A 158 -7.10 -4.32 -18.64
CA VAL A 158 -8.38 -3.66 -18.90
C VAL A 158 -8.57 -2.45 -18.00
N PHE A 159 -8.57 -2.65 -16.68
CA PHE A 159 -8.90 -1.58 -15.75
C PHE A 159 -7.76 -0.57 -15.57
N GLY A 160 -6.50 -1.01 -15.64
CA GLY A 160 -5.35 -0.11 -15.65
C GLY A 160 -5.32 0.77 -16.88
N SER A 161 -5.60 0.20 -18.07
CA SER A 161 -5.72 0.99 -19.31
C SER A 161 -6.92 1.92 -19.26
N TRP A 162 -8.08 1.48 -18.76
CA TRP A 162 -9.24 2.34 -18.59
C TRP A 162 -8.95 3.51 -17.66
N PHE A 163 -8.32 3.27 -16.52
CA PHE A 163 -7.87 4.34 -15.63
C PHE A 163 -6.91 5.31 -16.33
N ALA A 164 -5.98 4.80 -17.15
CA ALA A 164 -5.02 5.62 -17.88
C ALA A 164 -5.69 6.57 -18.89
N ILE A 165 -6.66 6.06 -19.68
CA ILE A 165 -7.32 6.83 -20.73
C ILE A 165 -8.49 7.71 -20.24
N HIS A 166 -8.93 7.53 -18.98
CA HIS A 166 -10.02 8.30 -18.41
C HIS A 166 -9.75 9.80 -18.49
N PRO A 167 -10.75 10.65 -18.87
CA PRO A 167 -10.55 12.08 -19.06
C PRO A 167 -9.87 12.81 -17.90
N THR A 168 -10.09 12.38 -16.68
CA THR A 168 -9.45 12.95 -15.47
C THR A 168 -7.92 12.90 -15.50
N SER A 169 -7.32 12.01 -16.30
CA SER A 169 -5.86 11.97 -16.47
C SER A 169 -5.29 13.23 -17.12
N ALA A 170 -6.09 13.94 -17.91
CA ALA A 170 -5.70 15.18 -18.58
C ALA A 170 -5.73 16.40 -17.65
N LEU A 171 -6.46 16.30 -16.51
CA LEU A 171 -6.55 17.39 -15.53
C LEU A 171 -5.28 17.54 -14.68
N VAL A 172 -4.46 16.50 -14.62
CA VAL A 172 -3.19 16.54 -13.86
C VAL A 172 -2.19 17.36 -14.68
N ALA A 173 -1.73 18.46 -14.09
CA ALA A 173 -0.75 19.34 -14.72
C ALA A 173 0.56 18.57 -15.02
N LYS A 174 1.04 18.68 -16.25
CA LYS A 174 2.38 18.22 -16.62
C LYS A 174 3.39 19.24 -16.10
N SER A 175 4.48 18.76 -15.53
CA SER A 175 5.62 19.61 -15.25
C SER A 175 6.16 20.14 -16.58
N SER A 176 5.88 21.40 -16.90
CA SER A 176 6.47 22.02 -18.08
C SER A 176 7.99 22.04 -17.92
N ILE A 177 8.70 21.41 -18.86
CA ILE A 177 10.17 21.42 -18.94
C ILE A 177 10.70 22.83 -19.25
N SER A 178 9.79 23.76 -19.63
CA SER A 178 10.13 25.13 -19.97
C SER A 178 10.30 26.02 -18.73
N GLY A 179 11.55 26.18 -18.35
CA GLY A 179 12.08 27.39 -17.76
C GLY A 179 11.53 27.83 -16.42
N GLY A 180 12.10 27.35 -15.41
CA GLY A 180 11.99 27.78 -14.05
C GLY A 180 12.09 26.57 -13.16
N ALA A 181 13.26 26.34 -12.63
CA ALA A 181 13.41 25.50 -11.47
C ALA A 181 12.55 26.11 -10.36
N GLY A 182 11.28 25.77 -10.33
CA GLY A 182 10.46 25.92 -9.13
C GLY A 182 11.23 25.18 -8.04
N SER A 183 11.95 25.91 -7.22
CA SER A 183 12.98 25.45 -6.29
C SER A 183 12.40 24.72 -5.06
N GLY A 184 11.23 24.09 -5.18
CA GLY A 184 10.68 23.24 -4.15
C GLY A 184 11.38 21.89 -4.16
N ALA A 185 12.32 21.65 -3.24
CA ALA A 185 12.90 20.33 -3.05
C ALA A 185 11.79 19.36 -2.61
N LEU A 186 11.66 18.21 -3.30
CA LEU A 186 10.79 17.11 -2.85
C LEU A 186 11.25 16.62 -1.46
N TRP A 187 12.58 16.47 -1.31
CA TRP A 187 13.19 16.00 -0.08
C TRP A 187 13.36 17.15 0.92
N THR A 188 12.30 17.39 1.67
CA THR A 188 12.35 18.18 2.89
C THR A 188 12.37 17.25 4.10
N VAL A 189 12.88 17.72 5.24
CA VAL A 189 12.85 16.93 6.49
C VAL A 189 11.41 16.49 6.80
N VAL A 190 10.44 17.38 6.57
CA VAL A 190 9.03 17.10 6.80
C VAL A 190 8.52 15.99 5.89
N PHE A 191 8.86 16.00 4.60
CA PHE A 191 8.46 14.93 3.68
C PHE A 191 9.14 13.60 4.02
N ALA A 192 10.43 13.63 4.40
CA ALA A 192 11.13 12.43 4.86
C ALA A 192 10.44 11.79 6.08
N VAL A 193 9.94 12.61 7.02
CA VAL A 193 9.14 12.12 8.15
C VAL A 193 7.86 11.43 7.67
N LEU A 194 7.15 11.99 6.69
CA LEU A 194 5.94 11.37 6.15
C LEU A 194 6.23 10.03 5.45
N VAL A 195 7.34 9.94 4.71
CA VAL A 195 7.80 8.68 4.10
C VAL A 195 8.12 7.64 5.17
N PHE A 196 8.81 8.04 6.25
CA PHE A 196 9.14 7.13 7.34
C PHE A 196 7.91 6.75 8.17
N ALA A 197 6.96 7.66 8.34
CA ALA A 197 5.67 7.39 8.94
C ALA A 197 4.87 6.34 8.14
N GLN A 198 4.94 6.41 6.82
CA GLN A 198 4.31 5.45 5.93
C GLN A 198 5.03 4.08 5.93
N PHE A 199 6.34 4.08 6.10
CA PHE A 199 7.12 2.87 6.34
C PHE A 199 6.69 2.16 7.65
N CYS A 200 6.46 2.92 8.74
CA CYS A 200 6.00 2.36 10.01
C CYS A 200 4.64 1.66 9.88
N ILE A 201 3.66 2.24 9.15
CA ILE A 201 2.37 1.57 8.93
C ILE A 201 2.55 0.29 8.10
N GLY A 202 3.46 0.30 7.13
CA GLY A 202 3.83 -0.91 6.41
C GLY A 202 4.36 -2.00 7.34
N MET A 203 5.28 -1.65 8.26
CA MET A 203 5.79 -2.59 9.27
C MET A 203 4.66 -3.16 10.15
N ILE A 204 3.70 -2.32 10.55
CA ILE A 204 2.53 -2.77 11.32
C ILE A 204 1.75 -3.81 10.50
N PHE A 205 1.45 -3.55 9.23
CA PHE A 205 0.73 -4.51 8.39
C PHE A 205 1.46 -5.84 8.26
N GLY A 206 2.76 -5.81 7.96
CA GLY A 206 3.57 -7.02 7.79
C GLY A 206 3.68 -7.85 9.08
N SER A 207 3.93 -7.19 10.22
CA SER A 207 4.07 -7.88 11.49
C SER A 207 2.73 -8.38 12.06
N VAL A 208 1.64 -7.64 11.91
CA VAL A 208 0.29 -8.11 12.29
C VAL A 208 -0.09 -9.34 11.47
N GLN A 209 0.12 -9.32 10.16
CA GLN A 209 -0.19 -10.47 9.32
C GLN A 209 0.63 -11.69 9.71
N THR A 210 1.92 -11.52 9.97
CA THR A 210 2.81 -12.61 10.41
C THR A 210 2.37 -13.17 11.76
N GLY A 211 2.19 -12.32 12.78
CA GLY A 211 1.75 -12.76 14.11
C GLY A 211 0.38 -13.43 14.09
N THR A 212 -0.55 -12.92 13.28
CA THR A 212 -1.86 -13.55 13.05
C THR A 212 -1.72 -14.95 12.47
N THR A 213 -0.85 -15.11 11.46
CA THR A 213 -0.62 -16.41 10.83
C THR A 213 -0.01 -17.41 11.82
N VAL A 214 0.96 -16.97 12.60
CA VAL A 214 1.61 -17.81 13.62
C VAL A 214 0.61 -18.27 14.68
N LEU A 215 -0.17 -17.36 15.26
CA LEU A 215 -1.17 -17.70 16.28
C LEU A 215 -2.28 -18.61 15.72
N ALA A 216 -2.81 -18.28 14.53
CA ALA A 216 -3.83 -19.10 13.89
C ALA A 216 -3.33 -20.51 13.56
N THR A 217 -2.07 -20.65 13.13
CA THR A 217 -1.44 -21.94 12.85
C THR A 217 -1.23 -22.74 14.16
N ALA A 218 -0.73 -22.09 15.20
CA ALA A 218 -0.56 -22.72 16.51
C ALA A 218 -1.88 -23.20 17.11
N ALA A 219 -2.98 -22.50 16.83
CA ALA A 219 -4.33 -22.88 17.23
C ALA A 219 -4.97 -23.97 16.33
N GLY A 220 -4.28 -24.49 15.31
CA GLY A 220 -4.82 -25.47 14.36
C GLY A 220 -5.73 -24.89 13.28
N HIS A 221 -5.77 -23.58 13.11
CA HIS A 221 -6.67 -22.84 12.22
C HIS A 221 -5.93 -22.01 11.16
N ALA A 222 -4.84 -22.50 10.60
CA ALA A 222 -4.01 -21.78 9.64
C ALA A 222 -4.80 -21.16 8.48
N GLY A 223 -5.83 -21.86 7.99
CA GLY A 223 -6.67 -21.39 6.86
C GLY A 223 -7.49 -20.14 7.15
N VAL A 224 -7.71 -19.76 8.40
CA VAL A 224 -8.51 -18.57 8.75
C VAL A 224 -7.64 -17.31 8.97
N ALA A 225 -6.32 -17.41 8.93
CA ALA A 225 -5.42 -16.28 9.21
C ALA A 225 -5.72 -15.06 8.31
N GLY A 226 -6.00 -15.29 7.03
CA GLY A 226 -6.39 -14.22 6.10
C GLY A 226 -7.71 -13.56 6.46
N LEU A 227 -8.71 -14.32 6.93
CA LEU A 227 -9.99 -13.78 7.36
C LEU A 227 -9.86 -12.96 8.65
N ILE A 228 -9.02 -13.42 9.58
CA ILE A 228 -8.72 -12.66 10.80
C ILE A 228 -8.07 -11.32 10.42
N HIS A 229 -7.08 -11.33 9.53
CA HIS A 229 -6.44 -10.10 9.06
C HIS A 229 -7.43 -9.18 8.35
N ALA A 230 -8.41 -9.73 7.62
CA ALA A 230 -9.44 -8.96 6.93
C ALA A 230 -10.32 -8.13 7.90
N THR A 231 -10.45 -8.52 9.17
CA THR A 231 -11.22 -7.77 10.16
C THR A 231 -10.60 -6.39 10.46
N LEU A 232 -9.28 -6.23 10.28
CA LEU A 232 -8.60 -4.94 10.34
C LEU A 232 -9.18 -3.97 9.30
N GLY A 233 -9.47 -4.45 8.09
CA GLY A 233 -10.08 -3.65 7.04
C GLY A 233 -11.47 -3.13 7.41
N ILE A 234 -12.26 -3.87 8.18
CA ILE A 234 -13.60 -3.44 8.62
C ILE A 234 -13.49 -2.17 9.48
N GLY A 235 -12.66 -2.22 10.53
CA GLY A 235 -12.41 -1.06 11.40
C GLY A 235 -11.83 0.12 10.62
N SER A 236 -10.91 -0.15 9.70
CA SER A 236 -10.26 0.85 8.84
C SER A 236 -11.25 1.56 7.93
N VAL A 237 -12.12 0.82 7.24
CA VAL A 237 -13.17 1.39 6.38
C VAL A 237 -14.13 2.27 7.18
N ILE A 238 -14.61 1.80 8.32
CA ILE A 238 -15.54 2.57 9.18
C ILE A 238 -14.87 3.87 9.64
N ALA A 239 -13.64 3.80 10.14
CA ALA A 239 -12.91 4.99 10.63
C ALA A 239 -12.50 5.92 9.48
N GLY A 240 -12.16 5.37 8.31
CA GLY A 240 -11.88 6.12 7.10
C GLY A 240 -13.08 6.96 6.67
N LEU A 241 -14.27 6.35 6.59
CA LEU A 241 -15.50 7.05 6.29
C LEU A 241 -15.87 8.08 7.37
N ALA A 242 -15.73 7.73 8.65
CA ALA A 242 -15.97 8.65 9.76
C ALA A 242 -15.01 9.86 9.73
N SER A 243 -13.82 9.71 9.16
CA SER A 243 -12.86 10.81 9.01
C SER A 243 -13.37 11.96 8.13
N THR A 244 -14.34 11.69 7.23
CA THR A 244 -14.99 12.73 6.41
C THR A 244 -15.83 13.72 7.24
N ALA A 245 -16.35 13.27 8.39
CA ALA A 245 -17.15 14.08 9.29
C ALA A 245 -16.30 14.93 10.26
N LEU A 246 -14.97 14.77 10.24
CA LEU A 246 -14.08 15.56 11.12
C LEU A 246 -14.08 17.03 10.71
N PRO A 247 -14.27 17.96 11.69
CA PRO A 247 -14.23 19.38 11.40
C PRO A 247 -12.90 19.81 10.78
N GLU A 248 -12.94 20.72 9.81
CA GLU A 248 -11.74 21.23 9.13
C GLU A 248 -10.75 21.96 10.06
N ARG A 249 -11.24 22.47 11.20
CA ARG A 249 -10.41 23.07 12.24
C ARG A 249 -9.38 22.10 12.84
N ILE A 250 -9.61 20.79 12.73
CA ILE A 250 -8.65 19.78 13.19
C ILE A 250 -7.62 19.56 12.07
N LEU A 251 -6.40 20.05 12.31
CA LEU A 251 -5.30 19.94 11.37
C LEU A 251 -4.91 18.47 11.11
N TYR A 252 -4.48 18.15 9.89
CA TYR A 252 -4.00 16.79 9.56
C TYR A 252 -2.85 16.31 10.44
N ALA A 253 -1.95 17.22 10.87
CA ALA A 253 -0.89 16.90 11.83
C ALA A 253 -1.45 16.39 13.16
N THR A 254 -2.56 16.99 13.64
CA THR A 254 -3.25 16.55 14.86
C THR A 254 -3.95 15.22 14.63
N ARG A 255 -4.65 15.05 13.49
CA ARG A 255 -5.31 13.79 13.12
C ARG A 255 -4.29 12.65 13.05
N MET A 256 -3.13 12.88 12.42
CA MET A 256 -2.04 11.93 12.31
C MET A 256 -1.49 11.52 13.68
N LEU A 257 -1.25 12.48 14.58
CA LEU A 257 -0.76 12.19 15.93
C LEU A 257 -1.78 11.38 16.74
N VAL A 258 -3.06 11.76 16.72
CA VAL A 258 -4.13 11.02 17.42
C VAL A 258 -4.26 9.61 16.87
N ALA A 259 -4.19 9.44 15.55
CA ALA A 259 -4.25 8.14 14.93
C ALA A 259 -3.00 7.28 15.26
N ALA A 260 -1.79 7.88 15.30
CA ALA A 260 -0.57 7.19 15.72
C ALA A 260 -0.67 6.69 17.17
N LEU A 261 -1.20 7.54 18.09
CA LEU A 261 -1.50 7.11 19.46
C LEU A 261 -2.53 5.99 19.50
N GLY A 262 -3.55 6.07 18.65
CA GLY A 262 -4.53 4.99 18.45
C GLY A 262 -3.87 3.69 17.99
N LEU A 263 -2.96 3.73 17.01
CA LEU A 263 -2.20 2.56 16.56
C LEU A 263 -1.43 1.92 17.72
N LEU A 264 -0.74 2.72 18.53
CA LEU A 264 0.03 2.22 19.68
C LEU A 264 -0.88 1.61 20.75
N LEU A 265 -1.94 2.33 21.15
CA LEU A 265 -2.85 1.89 22.20
C LEU A 265 -3.64 0.63 21.80
N LEU A 266 -4.14 0.58 20.55
CA LEU A 266 -4.97 -0.53 20.07
C LEU A 266 -4.13 -1.74 19.64
N SER A 267 -2.84 -1.58 19.34
CA SER A 267 -1.94 -2.71 19.09
C SER A 267 -1.35 -3.30 20.36
N SER A 268 -1.25 -2.54 21.46
CA SER A 268 -0.64 -3.04 22.71
C SER A 268 -1.29 -4.31 23.28
N PRO A 269 -2.63 -4.50 23.21
CA PRO A 269 -3.25 -5.74 23.66
C PRO A 269 -2.81 -7.00 22.89
N LEU A 270 -2.28 -6.85 21.65
CA LEU A 270 -1.75 -7.98 20.88
C LEU A 270 -0.65 -8.75 21.63
N LEU A 271 0.07 -8.10 22.54
CA LEU A 271 1.10 -8.73 23.35
C LEU A 271 0.54 -9.71 24.41
N LEU A 272 -0.77 -9.66 24.66
CA LEU A 272 -1.46 -10.44 25.69
C LEU A 272 -2.47 -11.43 25.07
N VAL A 273 -2.54 -11.50 23.74
CA VAL A 273 -3.53 -12.31 23.02
C VAL A 273 -2.96 -13.71 22.75
N ASP A 274 -3.63 -14.74 23.30
CA ASP A 274 -3.29 -16.14 23.09
C ASP A 274 -4.40 -16.96 22.44
N THR A 275 -5.53 -16.33 22.07
CA THR A 275 -6.68 -17.01 21.47
C THR A 275 -7.15 -16.31 20.18
N VAL A 276 -7.63 -17.10 19.22
CA VAL A 276 -8.15 -16.58 17.95
C VAL A 276 -9.31 -15.60 18.12
N PRO A 277 -10.33 -15.85 18.99
CA PRO A 277 -11.40 -14.88 19.18
C PRO A 277 -10.94 -13.52 19.73
N ALA A 278 -10.00 -13.53 20.70
CA ALA A 278 -9.42 -12.30 21.24
C ALA A 278 -8.62 -11.55 20.15
N LEU A 279 -7.85 -12.30 19.34
CA LEU A 279 -7.10 -11.73 18.21
C LEU A 279 -8.01 -11.00 17.22
N VAL A 280 -9.12 -11.62 16.81
CA VAL A 280 -10.13 -11.00 15.92
C VAL A 280 -10.61 -9.67 16.47
N GLY A 281 -10.96 -9.63 17.76
CA GLY A 281 -11.42 -8.41 18.43
C GLY A 281 -10.38 -7.30 18.44
N VAL A 282 -9.14 -7.64 18.80
CA VAL A 282 -8.05 -6.64 18.86
C VAL A 282 -7.67 -6.13 17.48
N ILE A 283 -7.59 -7.01 16.46
CA ILE A 283 -7.29 -6.60 15.08
C ILE A 283 -8.41 -5.72 14.50
N ALA A 284 -9.68 -6.05 14.75
CA ALA A 284 -10.80 -5.22 14.31
C ALA A 284 -10.74 -3.81 14.93
N LEU A 285 -10.40 -3.72 16.23
CA LEU A 285 -10.23 -2.44 16.92
C LEU A 285 -9.01 -1.66 16.39
N LEU A 286 -7.88 -2.33 16.15
CA LEU A 286 -6.68 -1.71 15.58
C LEU A 286 -6.99 -1.03 14.24
N GLY A 287 -7.85 -1.62 13.43
CA GLY A 287 -8.29 -1.06 12.15
C GLY A 287 -8.81 0.38 12.25
N PHE A 288 -9.47 0.76 13.35
CA PHE A 288 -10.00 2.12 13.53
C PHE A 288 -8.91 3.21 13.54
N ALA A 289 -7.66 2.88 13.81
CA ALA A 289 -6.56 3.84 13.78
C ALA A 289 -5.81 3.86 12.44
N VAL A 290 -5.94 2.81 11.62
CA VAL A 290 -5.18 2.64 10.37
C VAL A 290 -5.55 3.67 9.32
N ALA A 291 -6.81 3.72 8.88
CA ALA A 291 -7.25 4.64 7.83
C ALA A 291 -7.05 6.12 8.22
N PRO A 292 -7.43 6.61 9.42
CA PRO A 292 -7.18 7.99 9.80
C PRO A 292 -5.70 8.38 9.76
N TYR A 293 -4.80 7.45 10.12
CA TYR A 293 -3.35 7.66 10.02
C TYR A 293 -2.90 7.81 8.58
N MET A 294 -3.26 6.86 7.71
CA MET A 294 -2.88 6.89 6.29
C MET A 294 -3.46 8.09 5.56
N ILE A 295 -4.76 8.37 5.75
CA ILE A 295 -5.44 9.52 5.13
C ILE A 295 -4.73 10.82 5.48
N SER A 296 -4.40 11.01 6.78
CA SER A 296 -3.72 12.21 7.25
C SER A 296 -2.31 12.35 6.65
N ASN A 297 -1.58 11.24 6.54
CA ASN A 297 -0.24 11.22 5.98
C ASN A 297 -0.25 11.56 4.47
N PHE A 298 -1.12 10.94 3.68
CA PHE A 298 -1.28 11.27 2.26
C PHE A 298 -1.77 12.70 2.05
N ALA A 299 -2.71 13.20 2.88
CA ALA A 299 -3.21 14.56 2.79
C ALA A 299 -2.11 15.59 3.08
N LEU A 300 -1.29 15.36 4.12
CA LEU A 300 -0.12 16.19 4.42
C LEU A 300 0.87 16.22 3.26
N ALA A 301 1.22 15.08 2.69
CA ALA A 301 2.11 15.02 1.54
C ALA A 301 1.56 15.82 0.36
N GLY A 302 0.25 15.69 0.07
CA GLY A 302 -0.40 16.43 -1.00
C GLY A 302 -0.43 17.94 -0.80
N ILE A 303 -0.31 18.45 0.44
CA ILE A 303 -0.26 19.88 0.74
C ILE A 303 1.18 20.42 0.72
N LEU A 304 2.14 19.61 1.19
CA LEU A 304 3.51 20.05 1.47
C LEU A 304 4.44 19.90 0.28
N VAL A 305 4.04 19.13 -0.73
CA VAL A 305 4.86 18.87 -1.92
C VAL A 305 4.38 19.75 -3.08
N PRO A 306 5.32 20.30 -3.89
CA PRO A 306 4.95 21.06 -5.08
C PRO A 306 4.04 20.26 -6.02
N LEU A 307 3.04 20.90 -6.63
CA LEU A 307 2.02 20.25 -7.46
C LEU A 307 2.63 19.37 -8.57
N HIS A 308 3.75 19.81 -9.16
CA HIS A 308 4.45 19.07 -10.23
C HIS A 308 5.22 17.82 -9.73
N ARG A 309 5.23 17.53 -8.43
CA ARG A 309 5.88 16.36 -7.81
C ARG A 309 4.94 15.51 -6.95
N VAL A 310 3.65 15.80 -6.98
CA VAL A 310 2.67 15.10 -6.14
C VAL A 310 2.58 13.61 -6.52
N GLY A 311 2.66 13.27 -7.82
CA GLY A 311 2.67 11.88 -8.27
C GLY A 311 3.87 11.12 -7.71
N THR A 312 5.07 11.71 -7.79
CA THR A 312 6.29 11.14 -7.18
C THR A 312 6.12 10.96 -5.67
N ALA A 313 5.58 11.97 -4.98
CA ALA A 313 5.39 11.90 -3.53
C ALA A 313 4.42 10.78 -3.12
N MET A 314 3.27 10.69 -3.79
CA MET A 314 2.26 9.66 -3.50
C MET A 314 2.79 8.24 -3.75
N THR A 315 3.54 8.05 -4.85
CA THR A 315 4.14 6.74 -5.16
C THR A 315 5.30 6.38 -4.23
N LEU A 316 6.07 7.36 -3.75
CA LEU A 316 7.09 7.15 -2.71
C LEU A 316 6.47 6.70 -1.38
N LEU A 317 5.38 7.33 -0.95
CA LEU A 317 4.65 6.91 0.25
C LEU A 317 4.15 5.47 0.11
N ALA A 318 3.52 5.13 -1.02
CA ALA A 318 3.06 3.77 -1.26
C ALA A 318 4.23 2.76 -1.30
N GLY A 319 5.35 3.13 -1.93
CA GLY A 319 6.58 2.33 -1.94
C GLY A 319 7.13 2.10 -0.53
N ALA A 320 7.13 3.15 0.31
CA ALA A 320 7.56 3.08 1.70
C ALA A 320 6.70 2.10 2.51
N THR A 321 5.36 2.08 2.27
CA THR A 321 4.46 1.07 2.88
C THR A 321 4.86 -0.34 2.46
N GLY A 322 5.13 -0.57 1.18
CA GLY A 322 5.54 -1.89 0.67
C GLY A 322 6.86 -2.38 1.27
N VAL A 323 7.87 -1.50 1.33
CA VAL A 323 9.16 -1.82 1.96
C VAL A 323 8.99 -2.06 3.46
N GLY A 324 8.21 -1.22 4.15
CA GLY A 324 7.88 -1.38 5.55
C GLY A 324 7.22 -2.72 5.84
N TYR A 325 6.24 -3.12 5.01
CA TYR A 325 5.59 -4.42 5.10
C TYR A 325 6.60 -5.58 5.02
N ALA A 326 7.48 -5.56 4.03
CA ALA A 326 8.49 -6.60 3.86
C ALA A 326 9.45 -6.69 5.06
N VAL A 327 9.91 -5.54 5.56
CA VAL A 327 10.80 -5.46 6.73
C VAL A 327 10.07 -5.93 8.00
N GLY A 328 8.84 -5.44 8.22
CA GLY A 328 8.03 -5.82 9.37
C GLY A 328 7.72 -7.31 9.40
N ALA A 329 7.28 -7.87 8.26
CA ALA A 329 7.02 -9.30 8.14
C ALA A 329 8.29 -10.15 8.35
N SER A 330 9.43 -9.72 7.80
CA SER A 330 10.70 -10.45 7.92
C SER A 330 11.22 -10.47 9.36
N ILE A 331 11.17 -9.32 10.05
CA ILE A 331 11.60 -9.23 11.46
C ILE A 331 10.63 -10.03 12.33
N ALA A 332 9.32 -9.84 12.15
CA ALA A 332 8.29 -10.56 12.90
C ALA A 332 8.37 -12.07 12.69
N GLY A 333 8.64 -12.52 11.45
CA GLY A 333 8.81 -13.95 11.15
C GLY A 333 9.98 -14.57 11.89
N ARG A 334 11.16 -13.95 11.85
CA ARG A 334 12.35 -14.44 12.56
C ARG A 334 12.14 -14.50 14.07
N LEU A 335 11.54 -13.44 14.63
CA LEU A 335 11.26 -13.43 16.07
C LEU A 335 10.19 -14.45 16.45
N ALA A 336 9.23 -14.72 15.57
CA ALA A 336 8.19 -15.71 15.79
C ALA A 336 8.75 -17.14 15.78
N ASP A 337 9.74 -17.44 14.93
CA ASP A 337 10.40 -18.75 14.88
C ASP A 337 11.06 -19.12 16.24
N GLU A 338 11.56 -18.12 16.96
CA GLU A 338 12.25 -18.33 18.25
C GLU A 338 11.33 -18.13 19.46
N HIS A 339 10.39 -17.19 19.40
CA HIS A 339 9.63 -16.72 20.57
C HIS A 339 8.10 -16.69 20.36
N GLY A 340 7.61 -17.24 19.24
CA GLY A 340 6.18 -17.32 18.95
C GLY A 340 5.53 -16.00 18.55
N HIS A 341 4.18 -16.02 18.50
CA HIS A 341 3.36 -14.91 17.98
C HIS A 341 3.50 -13.61 18.77
N THR A 342 3.71 -13.68 20.08
CA THR A 342 3.88 -12.50 20.93
C THR A 342 5.09 -11.65 20.50
N ALA A 343 6.20 -12.29 20.13
CA ALA A 343 7.39 -11.61 19.63
C ALA A 343 7.13 -10.98 18.24
N ALA A 344 6.35 -11.61 17.39
CA ALA A 344 5.90 -11.00 16.12
C ALA A 344 5.06 -9.74 16.38
N PHE A 345 4.13 -9.79 17.34
CA PHE A 345 3.31 -8.62 17.70
C PHE A 345 4.11 -7.52 18.41
N ALA A 346 5.22 -7.84 19.08
CA ALA A 346 6.12 -6.82 19.62
C ALA A 346 6.70 -5.91 18.54
N VAL A 347 6.93 -6.42 17.31
CA VAL A 347 7.32 -5.61 16.16
C VAL A 347 6.23 -4.61 15.79
N THR A 348 4.96 -5.03 15.84
CA THR A 348 3.81 -4.15 15.59
C THR A 348 3.78 -2.98 16.56
N VAL A 349 3.86 -3.28 17.86
CA VAL A 349 3.82 -2.26 18.93
C VAL A 349 5.02 -1.32 18.84
N SER A 350 6.21 -1.86 18.54
CA SER A 350 7.43 -1.06 18.37
C SER A 350 7.32 -0.11 17.17
N ALA A 351 6.78 -0.58 16.04
CA ALA A 351 6.55 0.24 14.86
C ALA A 351 5.50 1.34 15.13
N ALA A 352 4.44 1.03 15.88
CA ALA A 352 3.44 2.01 16.30
C ALA A 352 4.04 3.05 17.27
N GLY A 353 4.89 2.63 18.21
CA GLY A 353 5.63 3.54 19.09
C GLY A 353 6.55 4.48 18.32
N LEU A 354 7.25 3.96 17.30
CA LEU A 354 8.07 4.77 16.41
C LEU A 354 7.23 5.77 15.61
N ALA A 355 6.05 5.37 15.12
CA ALA A 355 5.12 6.27 14.43
C ALA A 355 4.64 7.42 15.35
N VAL A 356 4.36 7.14 16.62
CA VAL A 356 4.04 8.18 17.63
C VAL A 356 5.21 9.12 17.83
N LEU A 357 6.41 8.60 18.00
CA LEU A 357 7.61 9.39 18.20
C LEU A 357 7.87 10.36 17.04
N LEU A 358 7.74 9.85 15.81
CA LEU A 358 7.85 10.66 14.60
C LEU A 358 6.78 11.75 14.54
N ALA A 359 5.52 11.41 14.84
CA ALA A 359 4.42 12.35 14.84
C ALA A 359 4.61 13.46 15.90
N LEU A 360 5.14 13.13 17.08
CA LEU A 360 5.45 14.08 18.13
C LEU A 360 6.59 15.03 17.75
N ILE A 361 7.71 14.50 17.28
CA ILE A 361 8.89 15.27 16.87
C ILE A 361 8.53 16.22 15.72
N ALA A 362 7.78 15.75 14.75
CA ALA A 362 7.42 16.52 13.57
C ALA A 362 6.18 17.40 13.75
N ASN A 363 5.42 17.26 14.86
CA ASN A 363 4.12 17.92 15.03
C ASN A 363 4.19 19.44 14.84
N LYS A 364 5.20 20.10 15.39
CA LYS A 364 5.39 21.55 15.24
C LYS A 364 5.63 21.91 13.77
N ALA A 365 6.58 21.24 13.12
CA ALA A 365 6.91 21.47 11.71
C ALA A 365 5.72 21.16 10.79
N LEU A 366 4.96 20.11 11.07
CA LEU A 366 3.77 19.72 10.29
C LEU A 366 2.60 20.72 10.47
N ARG A 367 2.47 21.36 11.64
CA ARG A 367 1.44 22.39 11.89
C ARG A 367 1.79 23.71 11.26
N GLU A 368 3.08 24.08 11.26
CA GLU A 368 3.59 25.34 10.71
C GLU A 368 3.80 25.28 9.19
N ALA A 369 3.83 24.07 8.64
CA ALA A 369 4.02 23.87 7.22
C ALA A 369 2.84 24.45 6.42
N ARG A 370 3.15 25.44 5.58
CA ARG A 370 2.17 26.10 4.70
C ARG A 370 2.10 25.36 3.37
N PRO A 371 0.93 25.39 2.71
CA PRO A 371 0.84 24.91 1.33
C PRO A 371 1.93 25.58 0.48
N VAL A 372 2.64 24.79 -0.31
CA VAL A 372 3.56 25.36 -1.29
C VAL A 372 2.70 26.15 -2.27
N SER A 373 2.83 27.49 -2.27
CA SER A 373 2.13 28.35 -3.22
C SER A 373 2.44 27.91 -4.65
N ALA A 374 1.36 27.81 -5.44
CA ALA A 374 1.42 27.47 -6.85
C ALA A 374 2.25 28.48 -7.65
#